data_b94b31506b0be207d6663b0d5b83bd66
#
_entry.id   b94b31506b0be207d6663b0d5b83bd66
#
_cell.length_a   1.000
_cell.length_b   1.000
_cell.length_c   1.000
_cell.angle_alpha   90.00
_cell.angle_beta   90.00
_cell.angle_gamma   90.00
#
_symmetry.space_group_name_H-M   'P 1'
#
loop_
_entity.id
_entity.type
_entity.pdbx_description
1 polymer ?
#
loop_
_entity_poly.entity_id
_entity_poly.type
_entity_poly.pdbx_seq_one_letter_code
_entity_poly.pdbx_strand_id
1 'polypeptide(L)'
;MKRGGLSRAAALAAAVACASAAPACRGDAPAPAPPPAASEASAPRPPVDQALPGELAEGAEQAFGLPIPRRMKVRARFPDAVFAVGEIPAERVANYVRTRVLAGNVETGPAKTIFSRATVKSAPQRMLRVEVVSRAHVSELVVRDETRPPPERGLSVEERWRRNGLTPDGKVLDPTRLE
;
A
#
# COMPACT_ATOMS: atom_id res chain seq x y z
N MET A 1 -10.83 23.78 -40.71
CA MET A 1 -12.24 24.06 -41.09
C MET A 1 -13.13 23.69 -39.91
N LYS A 2 -13.97 24.69 -39.54
CA LYS A 2 -15.27 24.69 -38.85
C LYS A 2 -15.35 24.05 -37.46
N ARG A 3 -15.46 24.85 -36.36
CA ARG A 3 -16.71 25.45 -35.78
C ARG A 3 -17.49 24.38 -35.04
N GLY A 4 -17.94 24.51 -33.88
CA GLY A 4 -18.31 25.59 -32.95
C GLY A 4 -19.33 24.96 -32.02
N GLY A 5 -19.60 25.58 -30.93
CA GLY A 5 -20.71 25.18 -30.06
C GLY A 5 -20.61 25.74 -28.64
N LEU A 6 -20.81 27.04 -28.51
CA LEU A 6 -21.24 27.70 -27.26
C LEU A 6 -22.74 27.44 -27.01
N SER A 7 -23.16 27.21 -25.79
CA SER A 7 -24.46 27.54 -25.20
C SER A 7 -24.29 27.61 -23.69
N ARG A 8 -24.25 28.75 -23.05
CA ARG A 8 -25.31 29.70 -22.59
C ARG A 8 -26.32 29.00 -21.68
N ALA A 9 -26.17 29.21 -20.39
CA ALA A 9 -26.89 30.24 -19.56
C ALA A 9 -28.32 29.81 -19.19
N ALA A 10 -28.58 29.74 -17.90
CA ALA A 10 -29.75 30.36 -17.31
C ALA A 10 -29.64 30.40 -15.78
N ALA A 11 -29.61 31.60 -15.26
CA ALA A 11 -29.81 31.96 -13.88
C ALA A 11 -31.30 31.88 -13.55
N LEU A 12 -31.66 31.50 -12.34
CA LEU A 12 -32.94 31.90 -11.75
C LEU A 12 -32.74 32.11 -10.25
N ALA A 13 -32.82 33.39 -9.90
CA ALA A 13 -32.96 33.90 -8.55
C ALA A 13 -34.45 33.77 -8.14
N ALA A 14 -34.70 33.37 -6.92
CA ALA A 14 -35.97 33.59 -6.26
C ALA A 14 -35.71 33.96 -4.79
N ALA A 15 -35.80 35.23 -4.51
CA ALA A 15 -35.92 35.79 -3.19
C ALA A 15 -37.39 35.67 -2.74
N VAL A 16 -37.62 35.19 -1.53
CA VAL A 16 -38.87 35.48 -0.80
C VAL A 16 -38.51 35.88 0.62
N ALA A 17 -38.79 37.10 0.92
CA ALA A 17 -38.83 37.72 2.24
C ALA A 17 -40.26 37.64 2.77
N CYS A 18 -40.43 37.40 4.06
CA CYS A 18 -41.51 37.84 4.94
C CYS A 18 -41.08 37.44 6.34
N ALA A 19 -40.73 38.37 7.23
CA ALA A 19 -41.46 39.39 7.94
C ALA A 19 -42.20 38.89 9.19
N SER A 20 -41.77 39.44 10.33
CA SER A 20 -42.60 39.86 11.50
C SER A 20 -43.05 38.71 12.43
N ALA A 21 -42.92 38.75 13.69
CA ALA A 21 -43.07 39.70 14.71
C ALA A 21 -43.05 39.06 16.10
N ALA A 22 -42.51 39.76 16.97
CA ALA A 22 -42.93 40.13 18.33
C ALA A 22 -42.49 39.28 19.53
N PRO A 23 -42.12 39.93 20.58
CA PRO A 23 -41.44 39.38 21.74
C PRO A 23 -42.47 38.92 22.79
N ALA A 24 -42.21 37.76 23.38
CA ALA A 24 -42.83 37.39 24.63
C ALA A 24 -41.74 37.09 25.64
N CYS A 25 -41.51 38.05 26.51
CA CYS A 25 -40.82 37.82 27.77
C CYS A 25 -41.53 36.75 28.56
N ARG A 26 -40.85 35.67 28.87
CA ARG A 26 -41.23 34.84 29.99
C ARG A 26 -40.04 34.11 30.57
N GLY A 27 -39.74 34.47 31.80
CA GLY A 27 -39.37 33.59 32.89
C GLY A 27 -38.05 32.83 32.74
N ASP A 28 -37.05 33.38 33.42
CA ASP A 28 -35.90 32.61 33.86
C ASP A 28 -36.32 31.37 34.63
N ALA A 29 -36.34 30.25 33.97
CA ALA A 29 -36.20 28.97 34.62
C ALA A 29 -34.74 28.52 34.47
N PRO A 30 -34.02 28.16 35.52
CA PRO A 30 -32.66 27.64 35.39
C PRO A 30 -32.69 26.41 34.51
N ALA A 31 -31.94 26.49 33.43
CA ALA A 31 -31.77 25.36 32.52
C ALA A 31 -31.30 24.12 33.30
N PRO A 32 -31.95 22.97 33.12
CA PRO A 32 -31.46 21.73 33.71
C PRO A 32 -30.02 21.51 33.24
N ALA A 33 -29.12 21.24 34.20
CA ALA A 33 -27.74 20.91 33.92
C ALA A 33 -27.68 19.83 32.84
N PRO A 34 -26.82 19.97 31.82
CA PRO A 34 -26.65 18.94 30.83
C PRO A 34 -26.30 17.63 31.55
N PRO A 35 -26.90 16.50 31.17
CA PRO A 35 -26.54 15.23 31.73
C PRO A 35 -25.03 15.04 31.57
N PRO A 36 -24.31 14.45 32.55
CA PRO A 36 -22.89 14.19 32.42
C PRO A 36 -22.69 13.44 31.11
N ALA A 37 -21.84 13.99 30.26
CA ALA A 37 -21.44 13.35 29.03
C ALA A 37 -21.08 11.90 29.41
N ALA A 38 -21.92 10.96 28.99
CA ALA A 38 -21.62 9.55 29.12
C ALA A 38 -20.24 9.41 28.47
N SER A 39 -19.25 9.13 29.29
CA SER A 39 -17.94 8.68 28.79
C SER A 39 -18.28 7.60 27.78
N GLU A 40 -18.06 7.91 26.50
CA GLU A 40 -18.08 6.89 25.47
C GLU A 40 -17.11 5.82 25.94
N ALA A 41 -17.66 4.79 26.55
CA ALA A 41 -16.92 3.61 26.91
C ALA A 41 -16.27 3.17 25.60
N SER A 42 -14.99 3.47 25.47
CA SER A 42 -14.16 3.03 24.35
C SER A 42 -14.50 1.56 24.14
N ALA A 43 -15.18 1.27 23.04
CA ALA A 43 -15.49 -0.11 22.69
C ALA A 43 -14.21 -0.93 22.86
N PRO A 44 -14.24 -2.07 23.56
CA PRO A 44 -13.04 -2.86 23.80
C PRO A 44 -12.38 -3.10 22.45
N ARG A 45 -11.14 -2.64 22.32
CA ARG A 45 -10.38 -2.88 21.09
C ARG A 45 -10.35 -4.38 20.86
N PRO A 46 -10.79 -4.86 19.67
CA PRO A 46 -10.75 -6.28 19.39
C PRO A 46 -9.32 -6.78 19.66
N PRO A 47 -9.18 -7.98 20.25
CA PRO A 47 -7.87 -8.57 20.47
C PRO A 47 -7.04 -8.50 19.21
N VAL A 48 -5.75 -8.16 19.34
CA VAL A 48 -4.81 -7.91 18.25
C VAL A 48 -4.72 -9.07 17.23
N ASP A 49 -5.22 -10.24 17.59
CA ASP A 49 -5.22 -11.45 16.77
C ASP A 49 -6.52 -11.69 15.96
N GLN A 50 -7.52 -10.82 16.05
CA GLN A 50 -8.74 -10.98 15.27
C GLN A 50 -8.69 -10.14 14.01
N ALA A 51 -8.33 -10.80 12.89
CA ALA A 51 -8.52 -10.23 11.57
C ALA A 51 -10.00 -9.93 11.32
N LEU A 52 -10.32 -8.79 10.72
CA LEU A 52 -11.68 -8.46 10.33
C LEU A 52 -12.27 -9.56 9.42
N PRO A 53 -13.61 -9.80 9.46
CA PRO A 53 -14.23 -10.78 8.57
C PRO A 53 -13.80 -10.57 7.11
N GLY A 54 -13.15 -11.58 6.53
CA GLY A 54 -12.60 -11.50 5.16
C GLY A 54 -11.15 -11.01 5.05
N GLU A 55 -10.55 -10.50 6.11
CA GLU A 55 -9.13 -10.16 6.13
C GLU A 55 -8.27 -11.41 6.41
N LEU A 56 -7.06 -11.43 5.82
CA LEU A 56 -6.09 -12.48 6.09
C LEU A 56 -5.29 -12.12 7.35
N ALA A 57 -5.23 -13.05 8.31
CA ALA A 57 -4.39 -12.89 9.49
C ALA A 57 -2.90 -12.91 9.12
N GLU A 58 -2.12 -12.12 9.84
CA GLU A 58 -0.66 -12.10 9.70
C GLU A 58 -0.06 -13.42 10.22
N GLY A 59 0.94 -13.91 9.50
CA GLY A 59 1.76 -15.04 9.92
C GLY A 59 2.98 -14.59 10.72
N ALA A 60 3.68 -15.57 11.27
CA ALA A 60 4.93 -15.32 11.99
C ALA A 60 6.13 -15.05 11.05
N GLU A 61 6.02 -15.48 9.79
CA GLU A 61 7.08 -15.30 8.80
C GLU A 61 6.98 -13.94 8.12
N GLN A 62 8.16 -13.39 7.78
CA GLN A 62 8.26 -12.10 7.10
C GLN A 62 9.18 -12.20 5.88
N ALA A 63 8.87 -11.42 4.85
CA ALA A 63 9.68 -11.21 3.67
C ALA A 63 10.12 -9.75 3.62
N PHE A 64 11.38 -9.45 3.96
CA PHE A 64 11.97 -8.10 3.95
C PHE A 64 11.15 -7.06 4.75
N GLY A 65 10.52 -7.50 5.87
CA GLY A 65 9.65 -6.66 6.69
C GLY A 65 8.16 -6.75 6.35
N LEU A 66 7.78 -7.34 5.21
CA LEU A 66 6.39 -7.63 4.90
C LEU A 66 5.96 -8.93 5.59
N PRO A 67 4.98 -8.91 6.51
CA PRO A 67 4.46 -10.15 7.10
C PRO A 67 3.74 -10.97 6.03
N ILE A 68 4.02 -12.28 6.03
CA ILE A 68 3.40 -13.24 5.10
C ILE A 68 2.07 -13.70 5.72
N PRO A 69 0.98 -13.81 4.95
CA PRO A 69 -0.29 -14.31 5.47
C PRO A 69 -0.14 -15.68 6.16
N ARG A 70 -0.75 -15.87 7.32
CA ARG A 70 -0.65 -17.08 8.15
C ARG A 70 -0.97 -18.38 7.40
N ARG A 71 -1.86 -18.32 6.39
CA ARG A 71 -2.25 -19.47 5.56
C ARG A 71 -1.33 -19.71 4.37
N MET A 72 -0.27 -18.93 4.21
CA MET A 72 0.76 -19.15 3.20
C MET A 72 2.00 -19.77 3.84
N LYS A 73 2.70 -20.61 3.08
CA LYS A 73 3.94 -21.25 3.49
C LYS A 73 5.09 -20.77 2.61
N VAL A 74 6.20 -20.39 3.20
CA VAL A 74 7.41 -20.05 2.45
C VAL A 74 7.97 -21.33 1.81
N ARG A 75 8.09 -21.30 0.50
CA ARG A 75 8.65 -22.38 -0.32
C ARG A 75 10.15 -22.23 -0.53
N ALA A 76 10.58 -21.01 -0.76
CA ALA A 76 11.98 -20.70 -0.99
C ALA A 76 12.31 -19.30 -0.47
N ARG A 77 13.53 -19.14 0.01
CA ARG A 77 14.08 -17.89 0.50
C ARG A 77 15.47 -17.69 -0.08
N PHE A 78 15.66 -16.59 -0.77
CA PHE A 78 16.93 -16.14 -1.34
C PHE A 78 17.35 -14.83 -0.68
N PRO A 79 18.58 -14.37 -0.86
CA PRO A 79 19.03 -13.09 -0.30
C PRO A 79 18.20 -11.88 -0.77
N ASP A 80 17.67 -11.95 -1.99
CA ASP A 80 16.93 -10.88 -2.67
C ASP A 80 15.46 -11.24 -2.98
N ALA A 81 15.01 -12.48 -2.68
CA ALA A 81 13.66 -12.91 -2.99
C ALA A 81 13.10 -13.93 -1.99
N VAL A 82 11.80 -13.83 -1.72
CA VAL A 82 11.05 -14.80 -0.92
C VAL A 82 9.82 -15.25 -1.70
N PHE A 83 9.59 -16.54 -1.74
CA PHE A 83 8.47 -17.18 -2.42
C PHE A 83 7.58 -17.87 -1.40
N ALA A 84 6.30 -17.51 -1.36
CA ALA A 84 5.31 -18.14 -0.50
C ALA A 84 4.10 -18.61 -1.31
N VAL A 85 3.51 -19.72 -0.93
CA VAL A 85 2.37 -20.33 -1.61
C VAL A 85 1.29 -20.69 -0.60
N GLY A 86 0.02 -20.49 -0.98
CA GLY A 86 -1.13 -20.84 -0.15
C GLY A 86 -2.40 -21.08 -0.95
N GLU A 87 -3.30 -21.88 -0.39
CA GLU A 87 -4.64 -22.11 -0.93
C GLU A 87 -5.57 -20.95 -0.54
N ILE A 88 -5.31 -19.78 -1.11
CA ILE A 88 -6.02 -18.53 -0.86
C ILE A 88 -6.27 -17.88 -2.23
N PRO A 89 -7.44 -17.29 -2.49
CA PRO A 89 -7.66 -16.51 -3.69
C PRO A 89 -6.65 -15.37 -3.83
N ALA A 90 -6.08 -15.20 -5.02
CA ALA A 90 -5.03 -14.20 -5.27
C ALA A 90 -5.49 -12.76 -4.96
N GLU A 91 -6.78 -12.46 -5.20
CA GLU A 91 -7.36 -11.14 -4.87
C GLU A 91 -7.29 -10.84 -3.35
N ARG A 92 -7.53 -11.86 -2.51
CA ARG A 92 -7.42 -11.68 -1.05
C ARG A 92 -5.99 -11.45 -0.62
N VAL A 93 -5.03 -12.13 -1.25
CA VAL A 93 -3.60 -11.89 -1.00
C VAL A 93 -3.19 -10.52 -1.50
N ALA A 94 -3.65 -10.10 -2.68
CA ALA A 94 -3.38 -8.77 -3.22
C ALA A 94 -3.96 -7.66 -2.32
N ASN A 95 -5.17 -7.82 -1.79
CA ASN A 95 -5.77 -6.89 -0.84
C ASN A 95 -5.00 -6.84 0.48
N TYR A 96 -4.56 -7.99 0.98
CA TYR A 96 -3.70 -8.09 2.16
C TYR A 96 -2.39 -7.30 1.98
N VAL A 97 -1.73 -7.45 0.84
CA VAL A 97 -0.51 -6.71 0.50
C VAL A 97 -0.81 -5.21 0.41
N ARG A 98 -1.88 -4.82 -0.30
CA ARG A 98 -2.25 -3.41 -0.50
C ARG A 98 -2.41 -2.62 0.79
N THR A 99 -2.91 -3.24 1.85
CA THR A 99 -3.09 -2.57 3.15
C THR A 99 -1.78 -2.41 3.95
N ARG A 100 -0.73 -3.15 3.59
CA ARG A 100 0.56 -3.21 4.32
C ARG A 100 1.72 -2.53 3.63
N VAL A 101 1.60 -2.28 2.33
CA VAL A 101 2.64 -1.61 1.54
C VAL A 101 2.16 -0.26 1.02
N LEU A 102 3.11 0.66 0.91
CA LEU A 102 2.98 1.87 0.11
C LEU A 102 3.62 1.57 -1.24
N ALA A 103 2.82 1.36 -2.27
CA ALA A 103 3.32 1.05 -3.60
C ALA A 103 3.38 2.32 -4.47
N GLY A 104 4.47 2.46 -5.22
CA GLY A 104 4.61 3.55 -6.20
C GLY A 104 3.76 3.31 -7.45
N ASN A 105 3.57 2.06 -7.83
CA ASN A 105 2.72 1.64 -8.94
C ASN A 105 2.09 0.27 -8.67
N VAL A 106 0.83 0.10 -9.07
CA VAL A 106 0.10 -1.18 -8.95
C VAL A 106 -0.47 -1.56 -10.31
N GLU A 107 -0.02 -2.68 -10.83
CA GLU A 107 -0.50 -3.25 -12.08
C GLU A 107 -1.33 -4.49 -11.76
N THR A 108 -2.58 -4.50 -12.17
CA THR A 108 -3.50 -5.63 -11.99
C THR A 108 -3.86 -6.24 -13.31
N GLY A 109 -3.54 -7.51 -13.49
CA GLY A 109 -3.91 -8.33 -14.63
C GLY A 109 -4.75 -9.53 -14.22
N PRO A 110 -5.25 -10.32 -15.17
CA PRO A 110 -6.13 -11.45 -14.89
C PRO A 110 -5.46 -12.59 -14.09
N ALA A 111 -4.17 -12.77 -14.26
CA ALA A 111 -3.40 -13.84 -13.60
C ALA A 111 -2.48 -13.34 -12.49
N LYS A 112 -2.17 -12.05 -12.44
CA LYS A 112 -1.24 -11.50 -11.45
C LYS A 112 -1.50 -10.04 -11.12
N THR A 113 -1.14 -9.67 -9.89
CA THR A 113 -1.07 -8.27 -9.44
C THR A 113 0.37 -7.97 -9.03
N ILE A 114 0.93 -6.87 -9.51
CA ILE A 114 2.30 -6.43 -9.23
C ILE A 114 2.26 -5.09 -8.51
N PHE A 115 2.96 -5.02 -7.39
CA PHE A 115 3.23 -3.79 -6.65
C PHE A 115 4.71 -3.44 -6.87
N SER A 116 4.97 -2.38 -7.63
CA SER A 116 6.32 -1.91 -7.93
C SER A 116 6.71 -0.74 -7.02
N ARG A 117 7.99 -0.66 -6.68
CA ARG A 117 8.52 0.35 -5.77
C ARG A 117 7.74 0.43 -4.46
N ALA A 118 7.42 -0.73 -3.92
CA ALA A 118 6.68 -0.87 -2.69
C ALA A 118 7.61 -0.72 -1.48
N THR A 119 7.16 0.00 -0.46
CA THR A 119 7.84 0.10 0.83
C THR A 119 6.93 -0.39 1.94
N VAL A 120 7.48 -1.00 2.96
CA VAL A 120 6.75 -1.46 4.14
C VAL A 120 7.03 -0.54 5.30
N LYS A 121 6.03 -0.24 6.13
CA LYS A 121 6.19 0.66 7.29
C LYS A 121 7.28 0.20 8.26
N SER A 122 7.46 -1.11 8.42
CA SER A 122 8.50 -1.71 9.27
C SER A 122 9.91 -1.65 8.69
N ALA A 123 10.04 -1.43 7.37
CA ALA A 123 11.31 -1.37 6.65
C ALA A 123 11.27 -0.32 5.52
N PRO A 124 11.10 0.98 5.85
CA PRO A 124 10.87 2.03 4.85
C PRO A 124 12.08 2.27 3.95
N GLN A 125 13.27 1.85 4.36
CA GLN A 125 14.51 1.95 3.58
C GLN A 125 14.61 0.92 2.46
N ARG A 126 13.73 -0.10 2.46
CA ARG A 126 13.73 -1.14 1.44
C ARG A 126 12.73 -0.82 0.34
N MET A 127 13.16 -0.98 -0.89
CA MET A 127 12.31 -0.89 -2.06
C MET A 127 12.01 -2.31 -2.54
N LEU A 128 10.75 -2.67 -2.49
CA LEU A 128 10.30 -4.02 -2.81
C LEU A 128 9.51 -4.04 -4.11
N ARG A 129 9.57 -5.16 -4.80
CA ARG A 129 8.62 -5.58 -5.81
C ARG A 129 7.84 -6.78 -5.28
N VAL A 130 6.53 -6.64 -5.19
CA VAL A 130 5.67 -7.71 -4.70
C VAL A 130 4.76 -8.17 -5.83
N GLU A 131 4.79 -9.46 -6.13
CA GLU A 131 3.96 -10.08 -7.16
C GLU A 131 3.03 -11.10 -6.49
N VAL A 132 1.74 -10.99 -6.78
CA VAL A 132 0.74 -11.98 -6.40
C VAL A 132 0.26 -12.67 -7.66
N VAL A 133 0.51 -13.95 -7.77
CA VAL A 133 0.19 -14.76 -8.96
C VAL A 133 -0.91 -15.75 -8.63
N SER A 134 -1.95 -15.80 -9.46
CA SER A 134 -3.02 -16.80 -9.38
C SER A 134 -2.62 -18.05 -10.17
N ARG A 135 -2.64 -19.23 -9.52
CA ARG A 135 -2.37 -20.52 -10.14
C ARG A 135 -3.46 -21.51 -9.77
N ALA A 136 -4.44 -21.67 -10.65
CA ALA A 136 -5.54 -22.61 -10.45
C ALA A 136 -6.19 -22.50 -9.05
N HIS A 137 -5.79 -23.37 -8.11
CA HIS A 137 -6.34 -23.43 -6.75
C HIS A 137 -5.46 -22.78 -5.69
N VAL A 138 -4.26 -22.31 -6.05
CA VAL A 138 -3.29 -21.71 -5.13
C VAL A 138 -2.91 -20.31 -5.61
N SER A 139 -2.48 -19.49 -4.68
CA SER A 139 -1.80 -18.24 -5.01
C SER A 139 -0.35 -18.30 -4.58
N GLU A 140 0.49 -17.64 -5.33
CA GLU A 140 1.90 -17.46 -5.07
C GLU A 140 2.18 -15.98 -4.78
N LEU A 141 2.85 -15.72 -3.68
CA LEU A 141 3.35 -14.41 -3.29
C LEU A 141 4.86 -14.41 -3.45
N VAL A 142 5.34 -13.56 -4.34
CA VAL A 142 6.78 -13.35 -4.57
C VAL A 142 7.13 -11.95 -4.09
N VAL A 143 8.06 -11.87 -3.15
CA VAL A 143 8.58 -10.58 -2.66
C VAL A 143 10.05 -10.49 -3.04
N ARG A 144 10.42 -9.48 -3.81
CA ARG A 144 11.80 -9.21 -4.23
C ARG A 144 12.28 -7.90 -3.61
N ASP A 145 13.52 -7.91 -3.14
CA ASP A 145 14.20 -6.71 -2.67
C ASP A 145 14.93 -6.07 -3.86
N GLU A 146 14.42 -4.95 -4.35
CA GLU A 146 15.02 -4.16 -5.43
C GLU A 146 15.80 -2.96 -4.87
N THR A 147 16.10 -2.96 -3.58
CA THR A 147 16.87 -1.90 -2.95
C THR A 147 18.27 -1.84 -3.53
N ARG A 148 18.59 -0.75 -4.21
CA ARG A 148 19.95 -0.53 -4.68
C ARG A 148 20.84 -0.24 -3.48
N PRO A 149 21.95 -0.99 -3.30
CA PRO A 149 22.93 -0.63 -2.27
C PRO A 149 23.43 0.80 -2.53
N PRO A 150 23.64 1.58 -1.49
CA PRO A 150 24.23 2.91 -1.67
C PRO A 150 25.57 2.78 -2.35
N PRO A 151 25.91 3.69 -3.28
CA PRO A 151 27.19 3.67 -3.96
C PRO A 151 28.31 3.71 -2.90
N GLU A 152 29.27 2.82 -3.03
CA GLU A 152 30.41 2.78 -2.11
C GLU A 152 31.12 4.15 -2.12
N ARG A 153 31.24 4.74 -0.94
CA ARG A 153 31.92 6.02 -0.77
C ARG A 153 33.41 5.83 -1.03
N GLY A 154 34.00 6.74 -1.79
CA GLY A 154 35.45 6.78 -2.03
C GLY A 154 35.94 6.02 -3.25
N LEU A 155 35.09 5.26 -3.95
CA LEU A 155 35.47 4.64 -5.22
C LEU A 155 35.16 5.55 -6.40
N SER A 156 36.12 5.70 -7.30
CA SER A 156 35.88 6.33 -8.59
C SER A 156 34.91 5.51 -9.44
N VAL A 157 34.34 6.12 -10.48
CA VAL A 157 33.43 5.42 -11.40
C VAL A 157 34.13 4.21 -12.05
N GLU A 158 35.41 4.38 -12.43
CA GLU A 158 36.22 3.33 -13.05
C GLU A 158 36.50 2.17 -12.10
N GLU A 159 36.78 2.45 -10.83
CA GLU A 159 36.96 1.40 -9.81
C GLU A 159 35.70 0.60 -9.56
N ARG A 160 34.53 1.26 -9.58
CA ARG A 160 33.24 0.57 -9.47
C ARG A 160 32.98 -0.38 -10.64
N TRP A 161 33.32 0.04 -11.87
CA TRP A 161 33.21 -0.79 -13.06
C TRP A 161 34.13 -2.00 -12.96
N ARG A 162 35.41 -1.77 -12.60
CA ARG A 162 36.40 -2.86 -12.43
C ARG A 162 35.96 -3.87 -11.38
N ARG A 163 35.39 -3.40 -10.27
CA ARG A 163 34.94 -4.28 -9.20
C ARG A 163 33.76 -5.18 -9.61
N ASN A 164 32.95 -4.67 -10.53
CA ASN A 164 31.87 -5.46 -11.15
C ASN A 164 32.36 -6.31 -12.35
N GLY A 165 33.67 -6.40 -12.55
CA GLY A 165 34.25 -7.19 -13.64
C GLY A 165 34.10 -6.55 -15.02
N LEU A 166 33.84 -5.23 -15.07
CA LEU A 166 33.60 -4.51 -16.31
C LEU A 166 34.64 -3.38 -16.52
N THR A 167 34.91 -3.06 -17.78
CA THR A 167 35.62 -1.84 -18.14
C THR A 167 34.66 -0.65 -18.16
N PRO A 168 35.12 0.60 -18.10
CA PRO A 168 34.29 1.80 -18.24
C PRO A 168 33.43 1.82 -19.52
N ASP A 169 33.91 1.12 -20.57
CA ASP A 169 33.21 0.97 -21.86
C ASP A 169 32.17 -0.17 -21.85
N GLY A 170 31.92 -0.79 -20.69
CA GLY A 170 30.94 -1.87 -20.54
C GLY A 170 31.39 -3.26 -21.01
N LYS A 171 32.69 -3.44 -21.32
CA LYS A 171 33.24 -4.75 -21.70
C LYS A 171 33.61 -5.55 -20.48
N VAL A 172 33.45 -6.88 -20.54
CA VAL A 172 33.85 -7.80 -19.46
C VAL A 172 35.37 -7.84 -19.37
N LEU A 173 35.91 -7.64 -18.14
CA LEU A 173 37.36 -7.67 -17.89
C LEU A 173 37.97 -9.04 -18.11
N ASP A 174 37.26 -10.09 -17.76
CA ASP A 174 37.70 -11.48 -17.89
C ASP A 174 36.55 -12.33 -18.43
N PRO A 175 36.51 -12.57 -19.76
CA PRO A 175 35.45 -13.36 -20.36
C PRO A 175 35.50 -14.85 -19.96
N THR A 176 36.60 -15.34 -19.40
CA THR A 176 36.72 -16.74 -18.96
C THR A 176 36.00 -17.03 -17.63
N ARG A 177 35.59 -16.00 -16.90
CA ARG A 177 34.83 -16.15 -15.64
C ARG A 177 33.31 -16.31 -15.84
N LEU A 178 32.85 -16.34 -17.07
CA LEU A 178 31.41 -16.49 -17.40
C LEU A 178 31.03 -17.92 -17.77
N GLU A 179 31.93 -18.89 -17.69
CA GLU A 179 31.66 -20.34 -17.88
C GLU A 179 31.41 -21.07 -16.56
#